data_bf0ac4ed195ff215de05437dad6573a9
#
_entry.id   bf0ac4ed195ff215de05437dad6573a9
#
_cell.length_a   1.000
_cell.length_b   1.000
_cell.length_c   1.000
_cell.angle_alpha   90.00
_cell.angle_beta   90.00
_cell.angle_gamma   90.00
#
_symmetry.space_group_name_H-M   'P 1'
#
loop_
_entity.id
_entity.type
_entity.pdbx_description
1 polymer ?
#
loop_
_entity_poly.entity_id
_entity_poly.type
_entity_poly.pdbx_seq_one_letter_code
_entity_poly.pdbx_strand_id
1 'polypeptide(L)'
;TDILFKFPFSKRDEQGNIAGDELEGIAARSDFDLSQHERFSGKPMGVFDDELRAAWAKLDDAKKQELSKRYYETRLKYLTKTGVEQAKAEKEAKEDADGLAKGQYIPHVIEPSAGVDRLILALIANAYSEVTETDDKGKSETRVVLKFHPRVAPIKVAIFPLLKNK
;
A
#
# COMPACT_ATOMS: atom_id res chain seq x y z
N THR A 1 -2.46 -5.89 5.72
CA THR A 1 -1.08 -6.43 5.75
C THR A 1 -0.13 -5.30 6.09
N ASP A 2 0.76 -5.55 7.08
CA ASP A 2 1.71 -4.56 7.53
C ASP A 2 3.13 -5.02 7.17
N ILE A 3 3.94 -4.08 6.72
CA ILE A 3 5.38 -4.27 6.55
C ILE A 3 6.05 -3.79 7.82
N LEU A 4 6.73 -4.69 8.51
CA LEU A 4 7.38 -4.43 9.79
C LEU A 4 8.88 -4.27 9.61
N PHE A 5 9.47 -3.30 10.33
CA PHE A 5 10.91 -3.12 10.42
C PHE A 5 11.38 -3.31 11.86
N LYS A 6 12.47 -4.05 12.05
CA LYS A 6 13.08 -4.29 13.37
C LYS A 6 14.14 -3.25 13.65
N PHE A 7 13.75 -2.17 14.30
CA PHE A 7 14.73 -1.18 14.76
C PHE A 7 15.57 -1.73 15.92
N PRO A 8 16.83 -1.29 16.10
CA PRO A 8 17.64 -1.70 17.23
C PRO A 8 17.02 -1.36 18.61
N PHE A 9 16.16 -0.36 18.64
CA PHE A 9 15.44 0.13 19.82
C PHE A 9 13.98 -0.35 19.91
N SER A 10 13.51 -1.16 18.96
CA SER A 10 12.16 -1.74 19.02
C SER A 10 11.97 -2.60 20.27
N LYS A 11 10.75 -2.67 20.75
CA LYS A 11 10.40 -3.50 21.92
C LYS A 11 10.79 -4.96 21.67
N ARG A 12 11.13 -5.65 22.76
CA ARG A 12 11.39 -7.09 22.73
C ARG A 12 10.14 -7.82 23.20
N ASP A 13 9.90 -8.98 22.61
CA ASP A 13 8.88 -9.91 23.08
C ASP A 13 9.31 -10.62 24.36
N GLU A 14 8.44 -11.46 24.92
CA GLU A 14 8.72 -12.22 26.15
C GLU A 14 9.90 -13.19 26.01
N GLN A 15 10.24 -13.60 24.78
CA GLN A 15 11.38 -14.45 24.47
C GLN A 15 12.66 -13.65 24.18
N GLY A 16 12.59 -12.31 24.26
CA GLY A 16 13.74 -11.41 24.06
C GLY A 16 14.03 -11.07 22.58
N ASN A 17 13.20 -11.51 21.64
CA ASN A 17 13.35 -11.17 20.22
C ASN A 17 12.87 -9.75 19.97
N ILE A 18 13.50 -9.06 19.02
CA ILE A 18 13.07 -7.72 18.62
C ILE A 18 11.74 -7.83 17.87
N ALA A 19 10.68 -7.23 18.41
CA ALA A 19 9.42 -7.04 17.72
C ALA A 19 9.61 -6.08 16.54
N GLY A 20 8.85 -6.26 15.46
CA GLY A 20 8.85 -5.30 14.36
C GLY A 20 7.90 -4.15 14.67
N ASP A 21 8.31 -2.94 14.32
CA ASP A 21 7.42 -1.77 14.28
C ASP A 21 6.89 -1.58 12.87
N GLU A 22 5.63 -1.20 12.75
CA GLU A 22 4.99 -0.96 11.46
C GLU A 22 5.73 0.14 10.69
N LEU A 23 6.19 -0.19 9.50
CA LEU A 23 6.83 0.73 8.57
C LEU A 23 5.85 1.19 7.49
N GLU A 24 5.03 0.29 7.01
CA GLU A 24 4.03 0.52 5.99
C GLU A 24 2.82 -0.38 6.22
N GLY A 25 1.63 0.19 6.13
CA GLY A 25 0.36 -0.53 6.10
C GLY A 25 -0.15 -0.67 4.66
N ILE A 26 -0.67 -1.83 4.30
CA ILE A 26 -1.32 -2.06 3.01
C ILE A 26 -2.72 -2.59 3.28
N ALA A 27 -3.73 -1.78 3.01
CA ALA A 27 -5.13 -2.09 3.24
C ALA A 27 -5.89 -2.34 1.93
N ALA A 28 -6.62 -3.43 1.86
CA ALA A 28 -7.63 -3.66 0.82
C ALA A 28 -8.94 -2.99 1.28
N ARG A 29 -9.22 -1.82 0.73
CA ARG A 29 -10.35 -0.97 1.09
C ARG A 29 -11.64 -1.36 0.36
N SER A 30 -11.57 -2.32 -0.56
CA SER A 30 -12.70 -2.68 -1.42
C SER A 30 -13.16 -1.46 -2.23
N ASP A 31 -14.43 -1.38 -2.55
CA ASP A 31 -15.07 -0.21 -3.18
C ASP A 31 -15.68 0.76 -2.17
N PHE A 32 -15.42 0.55 -0.85
CA PHE A 32 -16.09 1.30 0.21
C PHE A 32 -15.90 2.80 0.09
N ASP A 33 -14.66 3.26 -0.04
CA ASP A 33 -14.35 4.69 -0.03
C ASP A 33 -14.96 5.39 -1.25
N LEU A 34 -14.82 4.80 -2.44
CA LEU A 34 -15.40 5.35 -3.67
C LEU A 34 -16.93 5.33 -3.64
N SER A 35 -17.54 4.28 -3.10
CA SER A 35 -18.99 4.21 -2.92
C SER A 35 -19.49 5.29 -1.95
N GLN A 36 -18.77 5.60 -0.87
CA GLN A 36 -19.13 6.70 0.02
C GLN A 36 -18.95 8.05 -0.66
N HIS A 37 -17.87 8.25 -1.40
CA HIS A 37 -17.66 9.47 -2.18
C HIS A 37 -18.78 9.69 -3.21
N GLU A 38 -19.18 8.66 -3.94
CA GLU A 38 -20.31 8.72 -4.86
C GLU A 38 -21.60 9.12 -4.14
N ARG A 39 -21.90 8.43 -3.03
CA ARG A 39 -23.11 8.68 -2.23
C ARG A 39 -23.22 10.11 -1.72
N PHE A 40 -22.14 10.68 -1.19
CA PHE A 40 -22.17 12.00 -0.56
C PHE A 40 -21.95 13.15 -1.55
N SER A 41 -21.22 12.92 -2.63
CA SER A 41 -20.96 13.95 -3.64
C SER A 41 -22.02 13.98 -4.74
N GLY A 42 -22.76 12.90 -4.94
CA GLY A 42 -23.66 12.69 -6.08
C GLY A 42 -22.93 12.55 -7.42
N LYS A 43 -21.59 12.40 -7.40
CA LYS A 43 -20.77 12.22 -8.61
C LYS A 43 -20.47 10.75 -8.81
N PRO A 44 -20.67 10.20 -10.03
CA PRO A 44 -20.35 8.80 -10.29
C PRO A 44 -18.86 8.52 -10.11
N MET A 45 -18.53 7.44 -9.39
CA MET A 45 -17.17 6.94 -9.16
C MET A 45 -16.89 5.64 -9.91
N GLY A 46 -17.86 5.16 -10.68
CA GLY A 46 -17.71 3.98 -11.51
C GLY A 46 -16.80 4.24 -12.72
N VAL A 47 -16.15 3.18 -13.17
CA VAL A 47 -15.33 3.17 -14.39
C VAL A 47 -15.92 2.22 -15.42
N PHE A 48 -15.54 2.40 -16.70
CA PHE A 48 -15.80 1.47 -17.77
C PHE A 48 -14.50 0.73 -18.11
N ASP A 49 -14.60 -0.59 -18.14
CA ASP A 49 -13.48 -1.49 -18.44
C ASP A 49 -13.84 -2.32 -19.70
N ASP A 50 -13.16 -2.01 -20.79
CA ASP A 50 -13.37 -2.69 -22.06
C ASP A 50 -12.89 -4.15 -22.04
N GLU A 51 -11.87 -4.47 -21.23
CA GLU A 51 -11.37 -5.84 -21.07
C GLU A 51 -12.39 -6.68 -20.30
N LEU A 52 -12.97 -6.15 -19.23
CA LEU A 52 -14.04 -6.79 -18.49
C LEU A 52 -15.26 -7.02 -19.39
N ARG A 53 -15.67 -6.03 -20.17
CA ARG A 53 -16.78 -6.16 -21.12
C ARG A 53 -16.52 -7.25 -22.15
N ALA A 54 -15.31 -7.29 -22.71
CA ALA A 54 -14.93 -8.31 -23.67
C ALA A 54 -14.84 -9.72 -23.05
N ALA A 55 -14.35 -9.82 -21.80
CA ALA A 55 -14.33 -11.08 -21.06
C ALA A 55 -15.74 -11.56 -20.73
N TRP A 56 -16.64 -10.66 -20.31
CA TRP A 56 -18.04 -10.97 -20.04
C TRP A 56 -18.75 -11.50 -21.27
N ALA A 57 -18.52 -10.91 -22.44
CA ALA A 57 -19.14 -11.34 -23.69
C ALA A 57 -18.79 -12.79 -24.08
N LYS A 58 -17.61 -13.28 -23.66
CA LYS A 58 -17.14 -14.65 -23.94
C LYS A 58 -17.71 -15.72 -23.00
N LEU A 59 -18.36 -15.32 -21.90
CA LEU A 59 -18.97 -16.26 -20.95
C LEU A 59 -20.26 -16.85 -21.54
N ASP A 60 -20.56 -18.08 -21.16
CA ASP A 60 -21.87 -18.68 -21.39
C ASP A 60 -22.95 -18.05 -20.49
N ASP A 61 -24.21 -18.28 -20.81
CA ASP A 61 -25.34 -17.65 -20.12
C ASP A 61 -25.46 -18.15 -18.66
N ALA A 62 -25.13 -19.42 -18.39
CA ALA A 62 -25.17 -19.97 -17.04
C ALA A 62 -24.12 -19.28 -16.14
N LYS A 63 -22.92 -19.04 -16.67
CA LYS A 63 -21.86 -18.35 -15.96
C LYS A 63 -22.17 -16.89 -15.74
N LYS A 64 -22.76 -16.21 -16.72
CA LYS A 64 -23.23 -14.82 -16.58
C LYS A 64 -24.26 -14.69 -15.46
N GLN A 65 -25.24 -15.60 -15.42
CA GLN A 65 -26.26 -15.61 -14.37
C GLN A 65 -25.67 -15.88 -12.99
N GLU A 66 -24.76 -16.86 -12.87
CA GLU A 66 -24.06 -17.16 -11.63
C GLU A 66 -23.32 -15.94 -11.09
N LEU A 67 -22.51 -15.30 -11.93
CA LEU A 67 -21.71 -14.13 -11.55
C LEU A 67 -22.56 -12.91 -11.20
N SER A 68 -23.59 -12.60 -12.01
CA SER A 68 -24.53 -11.51 -11.71
C SER A 68 -25.24 -11.73 -10.38
N LYS A 69 -25.72 -12.94 -10.13
CA LYS A 69 -26.40 -13.30 -8.88
C LYS A 69 -25.46 -13.13 -7.69
N ARG A 70 -24.26 -13.69 -7.77
CA ARG A 70 -23.25 -13.59 -6.70
C ARG A 70 -22.85 -12.15 -6.42
N TYR A 71 -22.68 -11.35 -7.45
CA TYR A 71 -22.35 -9.93 -7.31
C TYR A 71 -23.49 -9.17 -6.64
N TYR A 72 -24.75 -9.36 -7.13
CA TYR A 72 -25.95 -8.78 -6.53
C TYR A 72 -26.08 -9.11 -5.03
N GLU A 73 -25.97 -10.38 -4.67
CA GLU A 73 -26.10 -10.81 -3.27
C GLU A 73 -25.02 -10.19 -2.36
N THR A 74 -23.79 -10.13 -2.86
CA THR A 74 -22.67 -9.54 -2.13
C THR A 74 -22.87 -8.04 -1.96
N ARG A 75 -23.29 -7.36 -3.01
CA ARG A 75 -23.53 -5.92 -3.01
C ARG A 75 -24.71 -5.55 -2.11
N LEU A 76 -25.81 -6.28 -2.20
CA LEU A 76 -26.98 -6.09 -1.33
C LEU A 76 -26.61 -6.23 0.15
N LYS A 77 -25.88 -7.30 0.48
CA LYS A 77 -25.41 -7.52 1.86
C LYS A 77 -24.53 -6.37 2.36
N TYR A 78 -23.66 -5.85 1.52
CA TYR A 78 -22.80 -4.72 1.84
C TYR A 78 -23.63 -3.44 2.08
N LEU A 79 -24.51 -3.07 1.15
CA LEU A 79 -25.33 -1.87 1.25
C LEU A 79 -26.24 -1.90 2.49
N THR A 80 -26.86 -3.04 2.77
CA THR A 80 -27.69 -3.22 3.97
C THR A 80 -26.87 -3.06 5.26
N LYS A 81 -25.66 -3.65 5.29
CA LYS A 81 -24.75 -3.52 6.44
C LYS A 81 -24.29 -2.07 6.67
N THR A 82 -24.17 -1.28 5.62
CA THR A 82 -23.79 0.14 5.70
C THR A 82 -24.96 1.09 5.98
N GLY A 83 -26.15 0.55 6.27
CA GLY A 83 -27.32 1.30 6.70
C GLY A 83 -28.11 1.95 5.55
N VAL A 84 -27.97 1.45 4.33
CA VAL A 84 -28.83 1.84 3.20
C VAL A 84 -30.20 1.19 3.39
N GLU A 85 -31.28 1.94 3.16
CA GLU A 85 -32.63 1.42 3.20
C GLU A 85 -32.80 0.23 2.24
N GLN A 86 -33.54 -0.80 2.64
CA GLN A 86 -33.65 -2.07 1.92
C GLN A 86 -34.05 -1.89 0.44
N ALA A 87 -35.11 -1.13 0.18
CA ALA A 87 -35.62 -0.91 -1.18
C ALA A 87 -34.57 -0.21 -2.09
N LYS A 88 -33.84 0.75 -1.50
CA LYS A 88 -32.77 1.44 -2.19
C LYS A 88 -31.57 0.53 -2.43
N ALA A 89 -31.19 -0.27 -1.42
CA ALA A 89 -30.11 -1.23 -1.52
C ALA A 89 -30.34 -2.29 -2.61
N GLU A 90 -31.57 -2.80 -2.72
CA GLU A 90 -31.96 -3.75 -3.76
C GLU A 90 -31.85 -3.15 -5.17
N LYS A 91 -32.31 -1.89 -5.33
CA LYS A 91 -32.21 -1.18 -6.60
C LYS A 91 -30.75 -0.95 -7.00
N GLU A 92 -29.93 -0.40 -6.10
CA GLU A 92 -28.52 -0.14 -6.35
C GLU A 92 -27.75 -1.46 -6.64
N ALA A 93 -27.96 -2.50 -5.85
CA ALA A 93 -27.31 -3.79 -6.07
C ALA A 93 -27.65 -4.40 -7.43
N LYS A 94 -28.88 -4.20 -7.90
CA LYS A 94 -29.32 -4.65 -9.22
C LYS A 94 -28.65 -3.84 -10.34
N GLU A 95 -28.63 -2.52 -10.22
CA GLU A 95 -27.98 -1.63 -11.19
C GLU A 95 -26.48 -1.94 -11.30
N ASP A 96 -25.81 -2.18 -10.18
CA ASP A 96 -24.41 -2.57 -10.14
C ASP A 96 -24.16 -3.94 -10.80
N ALA A 97 -25.03 -4.93 -10.55
CA ALA A 97 -24.92 -6.24 -11.17
C ALA A 97 -25.18 -6.19 -12.71
N ASP A 98 -26.13 -5.38 -13.14
CA ASP A 98 -26.42 -5.13 -14.56
C ASP A 98 -25.29 -4.35 -15.25
N GLY A 99 -24.52 -3.58 -14.47
CA GLY A 99 -23.33 -2.85 -14.93
C GLY A 99 -22.20 -3.76 -15.41
N LEU A 100 -22.04 -4.95 -14.82
CA LEU A 100 -20.97 -5.89 -15.19
C LEU A 100 -20.99 -6.25 -16.69
N ALA A 101 -22.17 -6.46 -17.27
CA ALA A 101 -22.31 -6.75 -18.69
C ALA A 101 -21.84 -5.60 -19.60
N LYS A 102 -21.82 -4.39 -19.07
CA LYS A 102 -21.34 -3.17 -19.74
C LYS A 102 -19.86 -2.88 -19.43
N GLY A 103 -19.22 -3.70 -18.59
CA GLY A 103 -17.88 -3.42 -18.06
C GLY A 103 -17.86 -2.27 -17.06
N GLN A 104 -19.00 -1.96 -16.43
CA GLN A 104 -19.13 -0.88 -15.46
C GLN A 104 -19.08 -1.41 -14.03
N TYR A 105 -18.23 -0.84 -13.21
CA TYR A 105 -18.14 -1.16 -11.78
C TYR A 105 -17.46 -0.02 -10.99
N ILE A 106 -17.64 -0.01 -9.67
CA ILE A 106 -16.87 0.86 -8.79
C ILE A 106 -15.55 0.14 -8.44
N PRO A 107 -14.38 0.74 -8.74
CA PRO A 107 -13.10 0.07 -8.51
C PRO A 107 -12.83 -0.23 -7.04
N HIS A 108 -12.14 -1.35 -6.79
CA HIS A 108 -11.56 -1.62 -5.49
C HIS A 108 -10.29 -0.81 -5.28
N VAL A 109 -10.12 -0.26 -4.10
CA VAL A 109 -8.96 0.55 -3.71
C VAL A 109 -8.02 -0.29 -2.86
N ILE A 110 -6.74 -0.23 -3.19
CA ILE A 110 -5.65 -0.70 -2.34
C ILE A 110 -4.91 0.53 -1.86
N GLU A 111 -4.88 0.71 -0.55
CA GLU A 111 -4.24 1.87 0.11
C GLU A 111 -2.92 1.45 0.73
N PRO A 112 -1.77 1.80 0.13
CA PRO A 112 -0.50 1.79 0.82
C PRO A 112 -0.36 3.07 1.65
N SER A 113 0.11 2.94 2.88
CA SER A 113 0.33 4.06 3.80
C SER A 113 1.67 3.90 4.52
N ALA A 114 2.57 4.85 4.32
CA ALA A 114 3.89 4.84 4.94
C ALA A 114 4.25 6.22 5.48
N GLY A 115 4.85 6.25 6.70
CA GLY A 115 5.35 7.48 7.30
C GLY A 115 6.75 7.83 6.77
N VAL A 116 6.91 9.00 6.14
CA VAL A 116 8.20 9.43 5.59
C VAL A 116 9.30 9.47 6.65
N ASP A 117 9.02 10.02 7.83
CA ASP A 117 9.99 10.11 8.92
C ASP A 117 10.43 8.73 9.41
N ARG A 118 9.50 7.78 9.46
CA ARG A 118 9.78 6.39 9.85
C ARG A 118 10.61 5.67 8.79
N LEU A 119 10.36 5.93 7.51
CA LEU A 119 11.19 5.42 6.41
C LEU A 119 12.61 5.99 6.47
N ILE A 120 12.77 7.29 6.72
CA ILE A 120 14.09 7.92 6.89
C ILE A 120 14.83 7.29 8.06
N LEU A 121 14.15 7.09 9.20
CA LEU A 121 14.74 6.45 10.38
C LEU A 121 15.19 5.01 10.07
N ALA A 122 14.39 4.24 9.34
CA ALA A 122 14.74 2.89 8.91
C ALA A 122 15.97 2.88 7.98
N LEU A 123 16.04 3.82 7.04
CA LEU A 123 17.20 3.97 6.14
C LEU A 123 18.47 4.32 6.93
N ILE A 124 18.40 5.23 7.91
CA ILE A 124 19.54 5.58 8.78
C ILE A 124 19.96 4.38 9.61
N ALA A 125 19.02 3.71 10.27
CA ALA A 125 19.29 2.53 11.09
C ALA A 125 19.94 1.40 10.28
N ASN A 126 19.51 1.19 9.04
CA ASN A 126 20.07 0.18 8.15
C ASN A 126 21.45 0.57 7.60
N ALA A 127 21.71 1.87 7.42
CA ALA A 127 22.98 2.38 6.91
C ALA A 127 24.06 2.52 7.98
N TYR A 128 23.68 2.59 9.25
CA TYR A 128 24.61 2.77 10.37
C TYR A 128 25.64 1.64 10.42
N SER A 129 26.89 2.00 10.51
CA SER A 129 28.01 1.07 10.63
C SER A 129 29.14 1.68 11.44
N GLU A 130 29.74 0.89 12.32
CA GLU A 130 31.00 1.22 12.95
C GLU A 130 32.13 0.55 12.18
N VAL A 131 33.08 1.34 11.71
CA VAL A 131 34.24 0.86 10.94
C VAL A 131 35.49 1.17 11.72
N THR A 132 36.26 0.12 12.06
CA THR A 132 37.56 0.23 12.71
C THR A 132 38.63 0.10 11.64
N GLU A 133 39.45 1.13 11.50
CA GLU A 133 40.62 1.12 10.59
C GLU A 133 41.90 1.17 11.46
N THR A 134 42.89 0.37 11.10
CA THR A 134 44.18 0.35 11.76
C THR A 134 45.21 0.95 10.78
N ASP A 135 45.91 1.96 11.24
CA ASP A 135 46.98 2.59 10.46
C ASP A 135 48.24 1.70 10.37
N ASP A 136 49.18 2.09 9.51
CA ASP A 136 50.44 1.38 9.31
C ASP A 136 51.34 1.32 10.57
N LYS A 137 51.00 2.10 11.61
CA LYS A 137 51.68 2.13 12.92
C LYS A 137 50.97 1.28 13.98
N GLY A 138 49.93 0.54 13.59
CA GLY A 138 49.16 -0.33 14.47
C GLY A 138 48.16 0.41 15.38
N LYS A 139 47.88 1.70 15.14
CA LYS A 139 46.86 2.44 15.87
C LYS A 139 45.51 2.20 15.24
N SER A 140 44.57 1.70 16.01
CA SER A 140 43.20 1.51 15.60
C SER A 140 42.31 2.71 15.94
N GLU A 141 41.50 3.14 14.99
CA GLU A 141 40.49 4.19 15.17
C GLU A 141 39.16 3.69 14.68
N THR A 142 38.13 3.83 15.51
CA THR A 142 36.76 3.46 15.16
C THR A 142 35.99 4.72 14.81
N ARG A 143 35.34 4.69 13.66
CA ARG A 143 34.47 5.78 13.19
C ARG A 143 33.09 5.27 12.81
N VAL A 144 32.08 6.10 12.99
CA VAL A 144 30.71 5.85 12.53
C VAL A 144 30.57 6.33 11.09
N VAL A 145 30.02 5.48 10.24
CA VAL A 145 29.70 5.80 8.85
C VAL A 145 28.27 5.38 8.52
N LEU A 146 27.61 6.14 7.67
CA LEU A 146 26.31 5.80 7.12
C LEU A 146 26.49 5.25 5.70
N LYS A 147 26.38 3.95 5.55
CA LYS A 147 26.54 3.25 4.27
C LYS A 147 25.22 3.23 3.49
N PHE A 148 24.78 4.40 3.04
CA PHE A 148 23.57 4.50 2.23
C PHE A 148 23.74 3.84 0.86
N HIS A 149 22.69 3.18 0.40
CA HIS A 149 22.62 2.77 -1.00
C HIS A 149 22.69 4.02 -1.92
N PRO A 150 23.43 4.00 -3.05
CA PRO A 150 23.61 5.19 -3.90
C PRO A 150 22.31 5.85 -4.39
N ARG A 151 21.23 5.08 -4.52
CA ARG A 151 19.93 5.62 -4.94
C ARG A 151 19.31 6.56 -3.89
N VAL A 152 19.54 6.30 -2.60
CA VAL A 152 18.95 7.08 -1.49
C VAL A 152 19.92 8.01 -0.81
N ALA A 153 21.23 7.89 -1.09
CA ALA A 153 22.23 8.80 -0.55
C ALA A 153 21.93 10.25 -0.98
N PRO A 154 21.83 11.22 -0.06
CA PRO A 154 21.51 12.60 -0.41
C PRO A 154 22.62 13.27 -1.24
N ILE A 155 23.89 12.92 -0.96
CA ILE A 155 25.05 13.40 -1.69
C ILE A 155 25.63 12.23 -2.48
N LYS A 156 25.71 12.36 -3.80
CA LYS A 156 26.17 11.30 -4.70
C LYS A 156 27.69 11.34 -4.92
N VAL A 157 28.25 12.53 -4.96
CA VAL A 157 29.67 12.79 -5.21
C VAL A 157 30.10 14.00 -4.40
N ALA A 158 31.28 13.93 -3.79
CA ALA A 158 31.92 15.07 -3.16
C ALA A 158 33.36 15.19 -3.71
N ILE A 159 33.77 16.40 -4.02
CA ILE A 159 35.10 16.72 -4.54
C ILE A 159 35.82 17.54 -3.49
N PHE A 160 36.94 17.05 -3.03
CA PHE A 160 37.78 17.73 -2.05
C PHE A 160 39.14 18.09 -2.66
N PRO A 161 39.68 19.28 -2.40
CA PRO A 161 41.04 19.62 -2.82
C PRO A 161 42.06 18.76 -2.03
N LEU A 162 43.04 18.24 -2.73
CA LEU A 162 44.13 17.42 -2.10
C LEU A 162 45.00 18.27 -1.17
N LEU A 163 45.20 19.54 -1.48
CA LEU A 163 45.99 20.47 -0.69
C LEU A 163 45.16 21.71 -0.36
N LYS A 164 45.25 22.18 0.88
CA LYS A 164 44.78 23.51 1.24
C LYS A 164 45.71 24.56 0.62
N ASN A 165 45.25 25.21 -0.43
CA ASN A 165 45.91 26.46 -0.88
C ASN A 165 45.64 27.52 0.21
N LYS A 166 46.74 28.14 0.67
CA LYS A 166 46.66 29.31 1.58
C LYS A 166 46.14 30.51 0.80
#